data_50d98e3021d4d88d5d4aa48ef5b67222
#
_entry.id   50d98e3021d4d88d5d4aa48ef5b67222
#
_cell.length_a   1.000
_cell.length_b   1.000
_cell.length_c   1.000
_cell.angle_alpha   90.00
_cell.angle_beta   90.00
_cell.angle_gamma   90.00
#
_symmetry.space_group_name_H-M   'P 1'
#
loop_
_entity.id
_entity.type
_entity.pdbx_description
1 polymer ?
#
loop_
_entity_poly.entity_id
_entity_poly.type
_entity_poly.pdbx_seq_one_letter_code
_entity_poly.pdbx_strand_id
1 'polypeptide(L)'
;MTRPATPPPDVDLDAWARTHDLLERLRPQWLCLTHFGAYDDVAFHLADARLRLRQWAEIVRQSLLAGHDEATGSAVLQKTLAQEAATLSLAEQTALLQQTGPLILSWRGLARYWHKSGALDKGHVAQN
;
A
#
# COMPACT_ATOMS: atom_id res chain seq x y z
N MET A 1 -1.71 1.37 -12.96
CA MET A 1 -1.06 1.05 -11.68
C MET A 1 -1.79 1.76 -10.56
N THR A 2 -2.29 1.02 -9.60
CA THR A 2 -3.04 1.54 -8.45
C THR A 2 -2.09 1.81 -7.29
N ARG A 3 -2.31 2.88 -6.53
CA ARG A 3 -1.53 3.18 -5.33
C ARG A 3 -2.39 3.04 -4.09
N PRO A 4 -1.92 2.29 -3.08
CA PRO A 4 -2.62 2.21 -1.80
C PRO A 4 -2.63 3.57 -1.10
N ALA A 5 -3.78 3.98 -0.57
CA ALA A 5 -3.91 5.12 0.31
C ALA A 5 -3.72 4.63 1.76
N THR A 6 -2.54 4.81 2.30
CA THR A 6 -2.17 4.31 3.64
C THR A 6 -1.63 5.40 4.58
N PRO A 7 -2.22 6.63 4.61
CA PRO A 7 -1.79 7.66 5.54
C PRO A 7 -2.24 7.34 6.98
N PRO A 8 -1.48 7.79 8.01
CA PRO A 8 -1.96 7.68 9.39
C PRO A 8 -3.21 8.56 9.58
N PRO A 9 -4.01 8.34 10.67
CA PRO A 9 -3.70 7.41 11.76
C PRO A 9 -4.27 6.00 11.60
N ASP A 10 -5.17 5.76 10.65
CA ASP A 10 -6.10 4.63 10.71
C ASP A 10 -6.01 3.69 9.49
N VAL A 11 -4.82 3.17 9.22
CA VAL A 11 -4.67 2.04 8.29
C VAL A 11 -5.07 0.76 9.00
N ASP A 12 -6.05 0.03 8.43
CA ASP A 12 -6.49 -1.29 8.87
C ASP A 12 -6.54 -2.22 7.66
N LEU A 13 -5.56 -3.11 7.56
CA LEU A 13 -5.43 -4.03 6.41
C LEU A 13 -6.56 -5.04 6.35
N ASP A 14 -7.11 -5.45 7.49
CA ASP A 14 -8.24 -6.40 7.54
C ASP A 14 -9.53 -5.72 7.10
N ALA A 15 -9.74 -4.45 7.49
CA ALA A 15 -10.86 -3.66 7.00
C ALA A 15 -10.76 -3.44 5.48
N TRP A 16 -9.58 -3.15 4.97
CA TRP A 16 -9.35 -3.04 3.53
C TRP A 16 -9.64 -4.35 2.79
N ALA A 17 -9.21 -5.50 3.33
CA ALA A 17 -9.51 -6.80 2.75
C ALA A 17 -11.02 -7.04 2.65
N ARG A 18 -11.76 -6.78 3.74
CA ARG A 18 -13.23 -6.89 3.77
C ARG A 18 -13.91 -5.95 2.76
N THR A 19 -13.41 -4.73 2.62
CA THR A 19 -13.92 -3.75 1.65
C THR A 19 -13.71 -4.23 0.21
N HIS A 20 -12.54 -4.74 -0.11
CA HIS A 20 -12.27 -5.32 -1.43
C HIS A 20 -13.19 -6.50 -1.73
N ASP A 21 -13.38 -7.43 -0.76
CA ASP A 21 -14.29 -8.57 -0.91
C ASP A 21 -15.74 -8.13 -1.13
N LEU A 22 -16.17 -7.06 -0.46
CA LEU A 22 -17.50 -6.49 -0.66
C LEU A 22 -17.66 -5.91 -2.07
N LEU A 23 -16.69 -5.12 -2.53
CA LEU A 23 -16.72 -4.52 -3.86
C LEU A 23 -16.70 -5.57 -4.97
N GLU A 24 -15.90 -6.65 -4.81
CA GLU A 24 -15.90 -7.77 -5.75
C GLU A 24 -17.27 -8.47 -5.82
N ARG A 25 -17.97 -8.66 -4.69
CA ARG A 25 -19.31 -9.25 -4.65
C ARG A 25 -20.38 -8.34 -5.28
N LEU A 26 -20.27 -7.04 -5.10
CA LEU A 26 -21.21 -6.06 -5.66
C LEU A 26 -21.10 -5.94 -7.18
N ARG A 27 -19.96 -6.32 -7.75
CA ARG A 27 -19.67 -6.27 -9.22
C ARG A 27 -20.07 -4.91 -9.83
N PRO A 28 -19.58 -3.78 -9.30
CA PRO A 28 -19.92 -2.48 -9.86
C PRO A 28 -19.39 -2.38 -11.30
N GLN A 29 -20.11 -1.67 -12.17
CA GLN A 29 -19.66 -1.39 -13.54
C GLN A 29 -18.58 -0.30 -13.58
N TRP A 30 -18.56 0.57 -12.58
CA TRP A 30 -17.63 1.68 -12.48
C TRP A 30 -17.11 1.82 -11.06
N LEU A 31 -15.81 2.13 -10.93
CA LEU A 31 -15.20 2.64 -9.70
C LEU A 31 -14.98 4.14 -9.84
N CYS A 32 -15.66 4.93 -9.04
CA CYS A 32 -15.45 6.37 -8.95
C CYS A 32 -14.62 6.66 -7.70
N LEU A 33 -13.33 6.89 -7.88
CA LEU A 33 -12.40 7.11 -6.79
C LEU A 33 -12.23 8.62 -6.56
N THR A 34 -12.46 9.07 -5.32
CA THR A 34 -12.23 10.46 -4.93
C THR A 34 -10.80 10.85 -5.28
N HIS A 35 -10.62 11.94 -6.03
CA HIS A 35 -9.35 12.49 -6.52
C HIS A 35 -8.65 11.73 -7.65
N PHE A 36 -9.12 10.52 -8.05
CA PHE A 36 -8.40 9.67 -9.01
C PHE A 36 -9.19 9.33 -10.27
N GLY A 37 -10.46 9.72 -10.35
CA GLY A 37 -11.28 9.52 -11.53
C GLY A 37 -12.21 8.30 -11.48
N ALA A 38 -12.76 7.98 -12.65
CA ALA A 38 -13.70 6.87 -12.85
C ALA A 38 -13.07 5.81 -13.76
N TYR A 39 -13.25 4.54 -13.40
CA TYR A 39 -12.67 3.38 -14.08
C TYR A 39 -13.74 2.31 -14.30
N ASP A 40 -13.78 1.72 -15.49
CA ASP A 40 -14.68 0.64 -15.88
C ASP A 40 -14.02 -0.76 -15.83
N ASP A 41 -12.69 -0.82 -15.80
CA ASP A 41 -11.92 -2.05 -15.58
C ASP A 41 -11.80 -2.40 -14.08
N VAL A 42 -12.95 -2.46 -13.42
CA VAL A 42 -13.10 -2.61 -11.96
C VAL A 42 -12.33 -3.80 -11.40
N ALA A 43 -12.42 -4.96 -12.06
CA ALA A 43 -11.76 -6.18 -11.58
C ALA A 43 -10.24 -6.02 -11.55
N PHE A 44 -9.66 -5.39 -12.58
CA PHE A 44 -8.23 -5.10 -12.63
C PHE A 44 -7.81 -4.15 -11.51
N HIS A 45 -8.54 -3.05 -11.31
CA HIS A 45 -8.22 -2.07 -10.28
C HIS A 45 -8.31 -2.64 -8.86
N LEU A 46 -9.33 -3.46 -8.56
CA LEU A 46 -9.45 -4.11 -7.25
C LEU A 46 -8.32 -5.11 -7.01
N ALA A 47 -7.98 -5.93 -8.00
CA ALA A 47 -6.89 -6.90 -7.90
C ALA A 47 -5.53 -6.21 -7.71
N ASP A 48 -5.24 -5.16 -8.51
CA ASP A 48 -3.99 -4.39 -8.43
C ASP A 48 -3.88 -3.64 -7.10
N ALA A 49 -4.96 -3.00 -6.64
CA ALA A 49 -4.98 -2.32 -5.33
C ALA A 49 -4.72 -3.30 -4.17
N ARG A 50 -5.36 -4.47 -4.18
CA ARG A 50 -5.17 -5.53 -3.17
C ARG A 50 -3.73 -6.04 -3.17
N LEU A 51 -3.17 -6.32 -4.34
CA LEU A 51 -1.80 -6.81 -4.48
C LEU A 51 -0.81 -5.78 -3.91
N ARG A 52 -0.91 -4.52 -4.34
CA ARG A 52 0.01 -3.46 -3.93
C ARG A 52 -0.09 -3.11 -2.46
N LEU A 53 -1.30 -3.10 -1.91
CA LEU A 53 -1.48 -2.87 -0.47
C LEU A 53 -0.75 -3.95 0.36
N ARG A 54 -0.85 -5.23 -0.04
CA ARG A 54 -0.13 -6.33 0.61
C ARG A 54 1.38 -6.22 0.46
N GLN A 55 1.86 -5.88 -0.75
CA GLN A 55 3.29 -5.69 -1.01
C GLN A 55 3.87 -4.56 -0.16
N TRP A 56 3.21 -3.40 -0.12
CA TRP A 56 3.67 -2.27 0.69
C TRP A 56 3.65 -2.59 2.18
N ALA A 57 2.58 -3.26 2.64
CA ALA A 57 2.48 -3.68 4.03
C ALA A 57 3.63 -4.62 4.42
N GLU A 58 3.98 -5.58 3.56
CA GLU A 58 5.08 -6.50 3.81
C GLU A 58 6.45 -5.82 3.74
N ILE A 59 6.68 -4.90 2.79
CA ILE A 59 7.92 -4.10 2.74
C ILE A 59 8.11 -3.33 4.04
N VAL A 60 7.06 -2.69 4.54
CA VAL A 60 7.13 -1.93 5.81
C VAL A 60 7.36 -2.88 6.98
N ARG A 61 6.70 -4.04 7.03
CA ARG A 61 6.92 -5.06 8.07
C ARG A 61 8.36 -5.53 8.11
N GLN A 62 8.94 -5.89 6.97
CA GLN A 62 10.34 -6.32 6.87
C GLN A 62 11.31 -5.20 7.26
N SER A 63 11.01 -3.96 6.86
CA SER A 63 11.79 -2.78 7.26
C SER A 63 11.81 -2.60 8.79
N LEU A 64 10.66 -2.76 9.45
CA LEU A 64 10.56 -2.66 10.92
C LEU A 64 11.31 -3.81 11.63
N LEU A 65 11.18 -5.05 11.12
CA LEU A 65 11.91 -6.20 11.66
C LEU A 65 13.43 -6.07 11.49
N ALA A 66 13.89 -5.38 10.45
CA ALA A 66 15.30 -5.06 10.23
C ALA A 66 15.79 -3.88 11.11
N GLY A 67 14.91 -3.27 11.92
CA GLY A 67 15.26 -2.14 12.79
C GLY A 67 15.46 -0.82 12.05
N HIS A 68 14.94 -0.68 10.83
CA HIS A 68 15.02 0.56 10.07
C HIS A 68 14.21 1.67 10.75
N ASP A 69 14.76 2.86 10.76
CA ASP A 69 14.03 4.07 11.12
C ASP A 69 13.10 4.52 9.97
N GLU A 70 12.32 5.55 10.23
CA GLU A 70 11.36 6.10 9.27
C GLU A 70 12.03 6.56 7.96
N ALA A 71 13.19 7.20 8.04
CA ALA A 71 13.89 7.71 6.86
C ALA A 71 14.35 6.56 5.96
N THR A 72 14.99 5.55 6.54
CA THR A 72 15.46 4.36 5.83
C THR A 72 14.31 3.55 5.28
N GLY A 73 13.27 3.30 6.09
CA GLY A 73 12.11 2.51 5.68
C GLY A 73 11.28 3.17 4.57
N SER A 74 11.06 4.48 4.64
CA SER A 74 10.38 5.21 3.57
C SER A 74 11.18 5.26 2.28
N ALA A 75 12.52 5.30 2.35
CA ALA A 75 13.40 5.23 1.19
C ALA A 75 13.33 3.87 0.49
N VAL A 76 13.19 2.76 1.23
CA VAL A 76 12.96 1.42 0.67
C VAL A 76 11.65 1.39 -0.13
N LEU A 77 10.56 1.92 0.44
CA LEU A 77 9.26 2.01 -0.23
C LEU A 77 9.35 2.87 -1.50
N GLN A 78 10.05 3.99 -1.44
CA GLN A 78 10.27 4.89 -2.58
C GLN A 78 11.06 4.20 -3.70
N LYS A 79 12.10 3.45 -3.37
CA LYS A 79 12.90 2.68 -4.34
C LYS A 79 12.05 1.64 -5.05
N THR A 80 11.23 0.90 -4.31
CA THR A 80 10.32 -0.10 -4.89
C THR A 80 9.36 0.54 -5.87
N LEU A 81 8.72 1.66 -5.48
CA LEU A 81 7.82 2.38 -6.36
C LEU A 81 8.51 2.90 -7.63
N ALA A 82 9.73 3.42 -7.51
CA ALA A 82 10.51 3.89 -8.66
C ALA A 82 10.83 2.74 -9.63
N GLN A 83 11.14 1.55 -9.12
CA GLN A 83 11.39 0.36 -9.95
C GLN A 83 10.12 -0.09 -10.69
N GLU A 84 8.98 -0.09 -10.02
CA GLU A 84 7.69 -0.42 -10.65
C GLU A 84 7.30 0.63 -11.68
N ALA A 85 7.47 1.91 -11.38
CA ALA A 85 7.17 3.01 -12.28
C ALA A 85 8.06 3.02 -13.54
N ALA A 86 9.27 2.46 -13.48
CA ALA A 86 10.17 2.39 -14.63
C ALA A 86 9.60 1.58 -15.82
N THR A 87 8.59 0.75 -15.58
CA THR A 87 7.89 -0.01 -16.64
C THR A 87 6.77 0.78 -17.31
N LEU A 88 6.41 1.95 -16.77
CA LEU A 88 5.35 2.81 -17.26
C LEU A 88 5.86 3.81 -18.29
N SER A 89 4.97 4.30 -19.15
CA SER A 89 5.26 5.43 -20.04
C SER A 89 5.58 6.71 -19.23
N LEU A 90 6.28 7.66 -19.84
CA LEU A 90 6.63 8.92 -19.17
C LEU A 90 5.38 9.70 -18.70
N ALA A 91 4.29 9.66 -19.46
CA ALA A 91 3.03 10.30 -19.09
C ALA A 91 2.42 9.67 -17.83
N GLU A 92 2.41 8.33 -17.75
CA GLU A 92 1.92 7.59 -16.57
C GLU A 92 2.81 7.82 -15.35
N GLN A 93 4.15 7.87 -15.52
CA GLN A 93 5.07 8.21 -14.43
C GLN A 93 4.80 9.61 -13.88
N THR A 94 4.57 10.59 -14.77
CA THR A 94 4.25 11.97 -14.39
C THR A 94 2.93 12.03 -13.63
N ALA A 95 1.88 11.38 -14.14
CA ALA A 95 0.57 11.30 -13.45
C ALA A 95 0.69 10.63 -12.08
N LEU A 96 1.46 9.55 -11.98
CA LEU A 96 1.72 8.85 -10.72
C LEU A 96 2.39 9.77 -9.69
N LEU A 97 3.39 10.53 -10.09
CA LEU A 97 4.09 11.48 -9.21
C LEU A 97 3.19 12.62 -8.74
N GLN A 98 2.35 13.15 -9.63
CA GLN A 98 1.41 14.24 -9.30
C GLN A 98 0.31 13.80 -8.32
N GLN A 99 -0.13 12.55 -8.41
CA GLN A 99 -1.15 11.96 -7.54
C GLN A 99 -0.58 11.43 -6.22
N THR A 100 0.74 11.49 -6.06
CA THR A 100 1.42 10.89 -4.92
C THR A 100 1.60 11.91 -3.80
N GLY A 101 0.94 11.67 -2.68
CA GLY A 101 1.35 12.25 -1.41
C GLY A 101 2.72 11.71 -0.96
N PRO A 102 3.37 12.34 0.03
CA PRO A 102 4.66 11.88 0.54
C PRO A 102 4.62 10.42 0.99
N LEU A 103 5.48 9.56 0.42
CA LEU A 103 5.54 8.13 0.76
C LEU A 103 5.87 7.86 2.23
N ILE A 104 6.51 8.83 2.89
CA ILE A 104 6.73 8.77 4.35
C ILE A 104 5.41 8.66 5.12
N LEU A 105 4.32 9.27 4.66
CA LEU A 105 3.01 9.13 5.29
C LEU A 105 2.45 7.71 5.12
N SER A 106 2.64 7.12 3.94
CA SER A 106 2.25 5.72 3.70
C SER A 106 3.04 4.76 4.59
N TRP A 107 4.35 4.99 4.72
CA TRP A 107 5.19 4.21 5.63
C TRP A 107 4.71 4.34 7.09
N ARG A 108 4.46 5.56 7.57
CA ARG A 108 3.95 5.82 8.94
C ARG A 108 2.63 5.10 9.21
N GLY A 109 1.69 5.16 8.28
CA GLY A 109 0.40 4.50 8.44
C GLY A 109 0.54 2.99 8.57
N LEU A 110 1.32 2.36 7.70
CA LEU A 110 1.58 0.92 7.75
C LEU A 110 2.43 0.51 8.96
N ALA A 111 3.44 1.29 9.32
CA ALA A 111 4.25 1.04 10.52
C ALA A 111 3.38 1.06 11.79
N ARG A 112 2.50 2.05 11.91
CA ARG A 112 1.54 2.11 13.02
C ARG A 112 0.62 0.89 13.07
N TYR A 113 0.11 0.43 11.92
CA TYR A 113 -0.70 -0.78 11.85
C TYR A 113 0.08 -1.99 12.41
N TRP A 114 1.32 -2.21 11.96
CA TRP A 114 2.13 -3.33 12.42
C TRP A 114 2.45 -3.27 13.92
N HIS A 115 2.76 -2.10 14.46
CA HIS A 115 2.96 -1.94 15.91
C HIS A 115 1.70 -2.26 16.72
N LYS A 116 0.52 -1.81 16.25
CA LYS A 116 -0.75 -2.09 16.93
C LYS A 116 -1.19 -3.55 16.83
N SER A 117 -0.88 -4.24 15.74
CA SER A 117 -1.30 -5.62 15.51
C SER A 117 -0.55 -6.64 16.35
N GLY A 118 0.57 -6.28 17.00
CA GLY A 118 1.46 -7.19 17.71
C GLY A 118 2.16 -8.22 16.80
N ALA A 119 2.08 -8.04 15.48
CA ALA A 119 2.66 -8.99 14.53
C ALA A 119 4.19 -8.92 14.45
N LEU A 120 4.80 -7.86 15.00
CA LEU A 120 6.25 -7.71 15.08
C LEU A 120 6.86 -8.53 16.23
N ASP A 121 6.08 -8.80 17.30
CA ASP A 121 6.57 -9.50 18.49
C ASP A 121 6.69 -11.02 18.29
N LYS A 122 6.04 -11.57 17.28
CA LYS A 122 6.02 -13.02 17.00
C LYS A 122 7.31 -13.57 16.35
N GLY A 123 8.26 -12.70 16.03
CA GLY A 123 9.56 -13.07 15.44
C GLY A 123 10.64 -13.48 16.45
N HIS A 124 10.39 -13.37 17.76
CA HIS A 124 11.43 -13.58 18.80
C HIS A 124 11.28 -14.90 19.57
N VAL A 125 10.39 -15.81 19.19
CA VAL A 125 10.15 -17.09 19.89
C VAL A 125 10.48 -18.29 19.00
N ALA A 126 11.64 -18.30 18.38
CA ALA A 126 12.17 -19.51 17.76
C ALA A 126 13.70 -19.51 17.69
N GLN A 127 14.36 -19.36 18.83
CA GLN A 127 15.74 -19.81 19.04
C GLN A 127 15.93 -20.09 20.53
N ASN A 128 15.53 -21.28 20.93
CA ASN A 128 16.11 -22.02 22.05
C ASN A 128 16.06 -23.51 21.73
#